data_7ee4b9c6668d5d6e4046016ccc0043a7
#
_entry.id   7ee4b9c6668d5d6e4046016ccc0043a7
#
_cell.length_a   1.000
_cell.length_b   1.000
_cell.length_c   1.000
_cell.angle_alpha   90.00
_cell.angle_beta   90.00
_cell.angle_gamma   90.00
#
_symmetry.space_group_name_H-M   'P 1'
#
loop_
_entity.id
_entity.type
_entity.pdbx_description
1 polymer ?
#
loop_
_entity_poly.entity_id
_entity_poly.type
_entity_poly.pdbx_seq_one_letter_code
_entity_poly.pdbx_strand_id
1 'polypeptide(L)'
;NSKSLKTSSTNLKHVFKSKTKEEIEDLSRSSVRQTSLSLMEAIYVWSNSRDFSRKIYPLISKVNNESKFDSLLGEDKGLIIISSHIGNMELLISWMAHKAENLIIPFTKVKNKTVNNLVKSGRQNYGAKMVGIGFKSTKLLLEHINNKGTIAMAVDQVPKNKNRHTANFFGNACYTNSLISNIA
;
A
#
# COMPACT_ATOMS: atom_id res chain seq x y z
N ASN A 1 -10.32 25.26 3.50
CA ASN A 1 -8.91 24.88 3.28
C ASN A 1 -8.53 23.74 4.18
N SER A 2 -8.69 22.51 3.72
CA SER A 2 -8.30 21.34 4.50
C SER A 2 -6.78 21.22 4.54
N LYS A 3 -6.24 20.68 5.64
CA LYS A 3 -4.82 20.36 5.80
C LYS A 3 -4.29 19.49 4.63
N SER A 4 -5.11 18.56 4.16
CA SER A 4 -4.82 17.69 3.02
C SER A 4 -4.60 18.46 1.73
N LEU A 5 -5.44 19.45 1.44
CA LEU A 5 -5.30 20.30 0.25
C LEU A 5 -3.99 21.10 0.28
N LYS A 6 -3.64 21.68 1.43
CA LYS A 6 -2.38 22.41 1.61
C LYS A 6 -1.17 21.49 1.41
N THR A 7 -1.19 20.31 2.00
CA THR A 7 -0.11 19.32 1.84
C THR A 7 0.02 18.88 0.38
N SER A 8 -1.09 18.54 -0.28
CA SER A 8 -1.10 18.17 -1.71
C SER A 8 -0.50 19.28 -2.57
N SER A 9 -0.95 20.53 -2.39
CA SER A 9 -0.43 21.68 -3.15
C SER A 9 1.07 21.87 -2.93
N THR A 10 1.56 21.75 -1.70
CA THR A 10 3.00 21.85 -1.41
C THR A 10 3.80 20.77 -2.13
N ASN A 11 3.37 19.52 -2.06
CA ASN A 11 4.06 18.40 -2.71
C ASN A 11 4.05 18.55 -4.23
N LEU A 12 2.91 18.89 -4.82
CA LEU A 12 2.77 19.07 -6.27
C LEU A 12 3.68 20.17 -6.82
N LYS A 13 3.88 21.29 -6.07
CA LYS A 13 4.84 22.35 -6.44
C LYS A 13 6.27 21.84 -6.49
N HIS A 14 6.66 20.91 -5.63
CA HIS A 14 7.99 20.32 -5.68
C HIS A 14 8.20 19.41 -6.89
N VAL A 15 7.14 18.72 -7.34
CA VAL A 15 7.18 17.79 -8.47
C VAL A 15 7.03 18.52 -9.81
N PHE A 16 6.07 19.42 -9.91
CA PHE A 16 5.69 20.11 -11.16
C PHE A 16 6.14 21.57 -11.13
N LYS A 17 7.45 21.78 -11.30
CA LYS A 17 8.06 23.13 -11.20
C LYS A 17 7.62 24.10 -12.31
N SER A 18 7.17 23.59 -13.45
CA SER A 18 6.73 24.39 -14.61
C SER A 18 5.25 24.73 -14.64
N LYS A 19 4.44 24.17 -13.71
CA LYS A 19 2.99 24.41 -13.70
C LYS A 19 2.63 25.72 -13.03
N THR A 20 1.57 26.36 -13.56
CA THR A 20 1.01 27.57 -12.98
C THR A 20 0.37 27.32 -11.61
N LYS A 21 0.07 28.38 -10.89
CA LYS A 21 -0.61 28.28 -9.59
C LYS A 21 -1.99 27.65 -9.72
N GLU A 22 -2.74 28.04 -10.75
CA GLU A 22 -4.08 27.52 -11.06
C GLU A 22 -4.04 26.01 -11.35
N GLU A 23 -3.11 25.56 -12.20
CA GLU A 23 -2.93 24.14 -12.50
C GLU A 23 -2.59 23.32 -11.24
N ILE A 24 -1.74 23.86 -10.35
CA ILE A 24 -1.41 23.20 -9.08
C ILE A 24 -2.62 23.12 -8.14
N GLU A 25 -3.46 24.17 -8.10
CA GLU A 25 -4.68 24.16 -7.30
C GLU A 25 -5.68 23.12 -7.80
N ASP A 26 -5.88 23.02 -9.11
CA ASP A 26 -6.79 22.03 -9.72
C ASP A 26 -6.30 20.60 -9.51
N LEU A 27 -5.01 20.33 -9.71
CA LEU A 27 -4.40 19.04 -9.41
C LEU A 27 -4.52 18.70 -7.92
N SER A 28 -4.37 19.69 -7.03
CA SER A 28 -4.52 19.48 -5.59
C SER A 28 -5.93 19.09 -5.20
N ARG A 29 -6.95 19.75 -5.78
CA ARG A 29 -8.37 19.41 -5.57
C ARG A 29 -8.69 18.03 -6.10
N SER A 30 -8.21 17.71 -7.31
CA SER A 30 -8.36 16.37 -7.91
C SER A 30 -7.72 15.28 -7.04
N SER A 31 -6.49 15.49 -6.57
CA SER A 31 -5.79 14.57 -5.67
C SER A 31 -6.56 14.31 -4.37
N VAL A 32 -7.07 15.34 -3.71
CA VAL A 32 -7.87 15.19 -2.47
C VAL A 32 -9.18 14.46 -2.75
N ARG A 33 -9.85 14.77 -3.89
CA ARG A 33 -11.07 14.07 -4.31
C ARG A 33 -10.80 12.59 -4.53
N GLN A 34 -9.75 12.23 -5.27
CA GLN A 34 -9.40 10.83 -5.52
C GLN A 34 -9.05 10.08 -4.22
N THR A 35 -8.31 10.71 -3.31
CA THR A 35 -8.03 10.12 -2.00
C THR A 35 -9.31 9.84 -1.21
N SER A 36 -10.29 10.73 -1.27
CA SER A 36 -11.57 10.55 -0.59
C SER A 36 -12.40 9.42 -1.22
N LEU A 37 -12.41 9.31 -2.54
CA LEU A 37 -13.06 8.21 -3.26
C LEU A 37 -12.40 6.87 -2.91
N SER A 38 -11.07 6.79 -2.96
CA SER A 38 -10.33 5.57 -2.59
C SER A 38 -10.61 5.13 -1.14
N LEU A 39 -10.83 6.06 -0.21
CA LEU A 39 -11.23 5.71 1.16
C LEU A 39 -12.65 5.11 1.21
N MET A 40 -13.60 5.65 0.46
CA MET A 40 -14.96 5.10 0.36
C MET A 40 -14.96 3.69 -0.27
N GLU A 41 -14.20 3.52 -1.34
CA GLU A 41 -14.00 2.22 -1.97
C GLU A 41 -13.35 1.21 -1.00
N ALA A 42 -12.36 1.65 -0.22
CA ALA A 42 -11.71 0.83 0.80
C ALA A 42 -12.72 0.32 1.85
N ILE A 43 -13.63 1.19 2.32
CA ILE A 43 -14.70 0.80 3.25
C ILE A 43 -15.59 -0.28 2.62
N TYR A 44 -15.96 -0.14 1.35
CA TYR A 44 -16.72 -1.16 0.63
C TYR A 44 -15.98 -2.50 0.58
N VAL A 45 -14.69 -2.46 0.21
CA VAL A 45 -13.83 -3.65 0.11
C VAL A 45 -13.71 -4.34 1.48
N TRP A 46 -13.44 -3.61 2.57
CA TRP A 46 -13.37 -4.20 3.93
C TRP A 46 -14.68 -4.79 4.40
N SER A 47 -15.80 -4.11 4.13
CA SER A 47 -17.14 -4.55 4.55
C SER A 47 -17.60 -5.81 3.83
N ASN A 48 -17.09 -6.06 2.62
CA ASN A 48 -17.42 -7.24 1.81
C ASN A 48 -16.28 -8.27 1.75
N SER A 49 -15.30 -8.16 2.61
CA SER A 49 -14.08 -8.96 2.60
C SER A 49 -14.27 -10.47 2.74
N ARG A 50 -15.37 -10.92 3.37
CA ARG A 50 -15.71 -12.34 3.50
C ARG A 50 -16.27 -12.96 2.22
N ASP A 51 -16.65 -12.14 1.27
CA ASP A 51 -17.33 -12.54 0.04
C ASP A 51 -16.58 -12.02 -1.19
N PHE A 52 -15.24 -12.18 -1.15
CA PHE A 52 -14.32 -11.63 -2.15
C PHE A 52 -14.72 -12.07 -3.55
N SER A 53 -14.85 -13.38 -3.80
CA SER A 53 -15.09 -13.93 -5.13
C SER A 53 -16.39 -13.42 -5.76
N ARG A 54 -17.43 -13.18 -4.97
CA ARG A 54 -18.75 -12.77 -5.47
C ARG A 54 -18.91 -11.24 -5.54
N LYS A 55 -18.32 -10.49 -4.60
CA LYS A 55 -18.59 -9.07 -4.48
C LYS A 55 -17.42 -8.18 -4.87
N ILE A 56 -16.18 -8.62 -4.69
CA ILE A 56 -15.00 -7.82 -4.94
C ILE A 56 -14.34 -8.20 -6.26
N TYR A 57 -14.10 -9.48 -6.49
CA TYR A 57 -13.42 -9.94 -7.71
C TYR A 57 -14.11 -9.47 -9.01
N PRO A 58 -15.44 -9.45 -9.14
CA PRO A 58 -16.13 -8.97 -10.36
C PRO A 58 -15.92 -7.46 -10.64
N LEU A 59 -15.44 -6.67 -9.65
CA LEU A 59 -15.08 -5.26 -9.85
C LEU A 59 -13.74 -5.08 -10.55
N ILE A 60 -12.93 -6.14 -10.64
CA ILE A 60 -11.64 -6.15 -11.32
C ILE A 60 -11.86 -6.49 -12.77
N SER A 61 -11.93 -5.48 -13.63
CA SER A 61 -12.20 -5.68 -15.05
C SER A 61 -11.03 -6.32 -15.81
N LYS A 62 -9.79 -6.07 -15.37
CA LYS A 62 -8.57 -6.58 -15.99
C LYS A 62 -7.37 -6.51 -15.05
N VAL A 63 -6.54 -7.54 -15.06
CA VAL A 63 -5.21 -7.55 -14.43
C VAL A 63 -4.17 -7.68 -15.53
N ASN A 64 -3.31 -6.68 -15.69
CA ASN A 64 -2.21 -6.76 -16.64
C ASN A 64 -1.07 -7.60 -16.03
N ASN A 65 -0.47 -8.47 -16.85
CA ASN A 65 0.61 -9.38 -16.45
C ASN A 65 0.25 -10.35 -15.30
N GLU A 66 -1.01 -10.73 -15.17
CA GLU A 66 -1.45 -11.69 -14.15
C GLU A 66 -0.69 -13.02 -14.22
N SER A 67 -0.50 -13.56 -15.41
CA SER A 67 0.26 -14.81 -15.62
C SER A 67 1.71 -14.71 -15.15
N LYS A 68 2.34 -13.53 -15.28
CA LYS A 68 3.69 -13.29 -14.74
C LYS A 68 3.67 -13.31 -13.20
N PHE A 69 2.64 -12.73 -12.58
CA PHE A 69 2.47 -12.75 -11.14
C PHE A 69 2.28 -14.20 -10.64
N ASP A 70 1.42 -14.98 -11.31
CA ASP A 70 1.19 -16.39 -10.99
C ASP A 70 2.48 -17.23 -11.14
N SER A 71 3.28 -16.96 -12.17
CA SER A 71 4.59 -17.60 -12.37
C SER A 71 5.54 -17.31 -11.22
N LEU A 72 5.62 -16.05 -10.75
CA LEU A 72 6.47 -15.66 -9.62
C LEU A 72 6.03 -16.30 -8.29
N LEU A 73 4.72 -16.47 -8.08
CA LEU A 73 4.19 -17.18 -6.92
C LEU A 73 4.53 -18.68 -6.94
N GLY A 74 4.66 -19.26 -8.14
CA GLY A 74 5.02 -20.67 -8.33
C GLY A 74 6.52 -20.96 -8.22
N GLU A 75 7.39 -19.94 -8.11
CA GLU A 75 8.82 -20.14 -7.91
C GLU A 75 9.13 -20.65 -6.50
N ASP A 76 10.15 -21.49 -6.39
CA ASP A 76 10.62 -22.05 -5.11
C ASP A 76 11.45 -21.03 -4.29
N LYS A 77 10.93 -19.78 -4.18
CA LYS A 77 11.57 -18.64 -3.51
C LYS A 77 10.56 -17.78 -2.76
N GLY A 78 11.04 -16.96 -1.82
CA GLY A 78 10.25 -15.90 -1.23
C GLY A 78 9.97 -14.78 -2.22
N LEU A 79 8.78 -14.16 -2.17
CA LEU A 79 8.38 -13.07 -3.06
C LEU A 79 8.16 -11.78 -2.28
N ILE A 80 8.85 -10.71 -2.69
CA ILE A 80 8.64 -9.35 -2.17
C ILE A 80 7.92 -8.52 -3.23
N ILE A 81 6.72 -8.06 -2.89
CA ILE A 81 5.90 -7.19 -3.73
C ILE A 81 6.01 -5.76 -3.22
N ILE A 82 6.54 -4.87 -4.07
CA ILE A 82 6.65 -3.44 -3.78
C ILE A 82 5.55 -2.70 -4.53
N SER A 83 4.84 -1.83 -3.82
CA SER A 83 3.78 -0.99 -4.38
C SER A 83 3.90 0.46 -3.90
N SER A 84 3.03 1.32 -4.40
CA SER A 84 2.84 2.70 -3.94
C SER A 84 1.36 2.93 -3.62
N HIS A 85 1.03 3.97 -2.82
CA HIS A 85 -0.35 4.32 -2.50
C HIS A 85 -1.04 5.03 -3.68
N ILE A 86 -1.18 4.32 -4.81
CA ILE A 86 -1.85 4.81 -6.04
C ILE A 86 -3.13 4.00 -6.24
N GLY A 87 -4.21 4.69 -6.56
CA GLY A 87 -5.51 4.06 -6.79
C GLY A 87 -6.10 3.39 -5.55
N ASN A 88 -6.88 2.34 -5.76
CA ASN A 88 -7.50 1.59 -4.67
C ASN A 88 -6.56 0.49 -4.13
N MET A 89 -5.76 0.85 -3.13
CA MET A 89 -4.83 -0.08 -2.47
C MET A 89 -5.52 -1.28 -1.82
N GLU A 90 -6.74 -1.11 -1.31
CA GLU A 90 -7.44 -2.22 -0.64
C GLU A 90 -7.94 -3.26 -1.65
N LEU A 91 -8.33 -2.81 -2.84
CA LEU A 91 -8.65 -3.74 -3.93
C LEU A 91 -7.40 -4.52 -4.37
N LEU A 92 -6.26 -3.84 -4.53
CA LEU A 92 -4.99 -4.50 -4.86
C LEU A 92 -4.59 -5.52 -3.78
N ILE A 93 -4.65 -5.13 -2.50
CA ILE A 93 -4.33 -6.02 -1.37
C ILE A 93 -5.24 -7.24 -1.35
N SER A 94 -6.56 -7.04 -1.56
CA SER A 94 -7.52 -8.14 -1.56
C SER A 94 -7.27 -9.13 -2.71
N TRP A 95 -6.90 -8.62 -3.89
CA TRP A 95 -6.54 -9.45 -5.04
C TRP A 95 -5.23 -10.22 -4.78
N MET A 96 -4.18 -9.55 -4.30
CA MET A 96 -2.92 -10.22 -3.96
C MET A 96 -3.10 -11.31 -2.90
N ALA A 97 -3.90 -11.04 -1.86
CA ALA A 97 -4.17 -12.00 -0.81
C ALA A 97 -5.01 -13.19 -1.28
N HIS A 98 -5.85 -12.99 -2.28
CA HIS A 98 -6.61 -14.08 -2.93
C HIS A 98 -5.69 -14.99 -3.77
N LYS A 99 -4.63 -14.43 -4.37
CA LYS A 99 -3.65 -15.17 -5.17
C LYS A 99 -2.54 -15.81 -4.33
N ALA A 100 -2.04 -15.11 -3.33
CA ALA A 100 -0.90 -15.54 -2.50
C ALA A 100 -1.38 -16.06 -1.14
N GLU A 101 -1.38 -17.39 -0.95
CA GLU A 101 -1.89 -18.06 0.26
C GLU A 101 -1.25 -17.58 1.57
N ASN A 102 0.02 -17.16 1.54
CA ASN A 102 0.82 -16.79 2.71
C ASN A 102 1.26 -15.32 2.67
N LEU A 103 0.37 -14.41 2.28
CA LEU A 103 0.70 -12.99 2.19
C LEU A 103 0.83 -12.33 3.56
N ILE A 104 2.01 -11.74 3.85
CA ILE A 104 2.21 -10.86 5.01
C ILE A 104 2.27 -9.40 4.54
N ILE A 105 1.57 -8.54 5.28
CA ILE A 105 1.58 -7.09 5.07
C ILE A 105 2.09 -6.38 6.32
N PRO A 106 3.28 -5.78 6.29
CA PRO A 106 3.74 -4.87 7.34
C PRO A 106 2.83 -3.64 7.41
N PHE A 107 2.37 -3.29 8.61
CA PHE A 107 1.47 -2.14 8.75
C PHE A 107 1.75 -1.31 9.99
N THR A 108 1.40 -0.02 9.91
CA THR A 108 1.35 0.87 11.07
C THR A 108 -0.08 0.97 11.58
N LYS A 109 -0.29 0.74 12.89
CA LYS A 109 -1.62 0.83 13.51
C LYS A 109 -2.26 2.20 13.26
N VAL A 110 -3.53 2.19 12.88
CA VAL A 110 -4.35 3.39 12.76
C VAL A 110 -4.73 3.87 14.17
N LYS A 111 -4.67 5.18 14.44
CA LYS A 111 -4.96 5.73 15.77
C LYS A 111 -6.38 5.45 16.25
N ASN A 112 -7.36 5.55 15.36
CA ASN A 112 -8.76 5.23 15.66
C ASN A 112 -8.95 3.72 15.76
N LYS A 113 -9.34 3.22 16.94
CA LYS A 113 -9.50 1.77 17.21
C LYS A 113 -10.53 1.11 16.28
N THR A 114 -11.66 1.77 16.04
CA THR A 114 -12.74 1.22 15.19
C THR A 114 -12.25 1.04 13.76
N VAL A 115 -11.63 2.08 13.19
CA VAL A 115 -11.05 2.01 11.84
C VAL A 115 -9.93 0.98 11.79
N ASN A 116 -9.06 0.94 12.80
CA ASN A 116 -7.98 -0.05 12.85
C ASN A 116 -8.51 -1.49 12.87
N ASN A 117 -9.57 -1.75 13.62
CA ASN A 117 -10.19 -3.07 13.68
C ASN A 117 -10.87 -3.42 12.35
N LEU A 118 -11.54 -2.47 11.70
CA LEU A 118 -12.15 -2.68 10.38
C LEU A 118 -11.10 -3.03 9.32
N VAL A 119 -10.01 -2.26 9.24
CA VAL A 119 -8.89 -2.54 8.34
C VAL A 119 -8.29 -3.91 8.61
N LYS A 120 -8.00 -4.21 9.88
CA LYS A 120 -7.39 -5.48 10.27
C LYS A 120 -8.29 -6.67 9.93
N SER A 121 -9.58 -6.60 10.30
CA SER A 121 -10.55 -7.66 10.00
C SER A 121 -10.73 -7.84 8.49
N GLY A 122 -10.89 -6.74 7.75
CA GLY A 122 -11.02 -6.78 6.30
C GLY A 122 -9.86 -7.52 5.67
N ARG A 123 -8.63 -7.11 5.96
CA ARG A 123 -7.43 -7.73 5.39
C ARG A 123 -7.21 -9.17 5.84
N GLN A 124 -7.53 -9.51 7.08
CA GLN A 124 -7.47 -10.90 7.58
C GLN A 124 -8.49 -11.80 6.88
N ASN A 125 -9.69 -11.30 6.58
CA ASN A 125 -10.71 -12.05 5.86
C ASN A 125 -10.32 -12.38 4.41
N TYR A 126 -9.40 -11.61 3.80
CA TYR A 126 -8.82 -11.96 2.49
C TYR A 126 -7.74 -13.04 2.59
N GLY A 127 -7.28 -13.39 3.79
CA GLY A 127 -6.13 -14.29 4.02
C GLY A 127 -4.80 -13.57 4.28
N ALA A 128 -4.76 -12.23 4.23
CA ALA A 128 -3.52 -11.50 4.52
C ALA A 128 -3.21 -11.45 6.02
N LYS A 129 -1.98 -11.78 6.40
CA LYS A 129 -1.49 -11.65 7.77
C LYS A 129 -0.93 -10.25 7.99
N MET A 130 -1.49 -9.52 8.96
CA MET A 130 -1.04 -8.18 9.31
C MET A 130 0.02 -8.22 10.40
N VAL A 131 1.21 -7.65 10.13
CA VAL A 131 2.34 -7.63 11.07
C VAL A 131 2.73 -6.17 11.35
N GLY A 132 2.76 -5.78 12.63
CA GLY A 132 3.18 -4.44 13.03
C GLY A 132 4.66 -4.19 12.71
N ILE A 133 5.06 -2.95 12.43
CA ILE A 133 6.45 -2.60 12.14
C ILE A 133 7.25 -2.49 13.45
N GLY A 134 8.40 -3.18 13.53
CA GLY A 134 9.30 -3.16 14.69
C GLY A 134 10.40 -4.21 14.57
N PHE A 135 11.37 -4.20 15.49
CA PHE A 135 12.52 -5.12 15.45
C PHE A 135 12.13 -6.61 15.39
N LYS A 136 11.19 -7.03 16.26
CA LYS A 136 10.68 -8.40 16.24
C LYS A 136 9.99 -8.77 14.92
N SER A 137 9.37 -7.80 14.29
CA SER A 137 8.67 -7.99 13.01
C SER A 137 9.65 -8.17 11.85
N THR A 138 10.79 -7.48 11.87
CA THR A 138 11.82 -7.65 10.83
C THR A 138 12.34 -9.09 10.79
N LYS A 139 12.61 -9.69 11.97
CA LYS A 139 13.01 -11.11 12.05
C LYS A 139 11.92 -12.02 11.48
N LEU A 140 10.66 -11.81 11.85
CA LEU A 140 9.54 -12.59 11.34
C LEU A 140 9.40 -12.47 9.81
N LEU A 141 9.60 -11.28 9.26
CA LEU A 141 9.54 -11.05 7.81
C LEU A 141 10.68 -11.77 7.08
N LEU A 142 11.92 -11.73 7.62
CA LEU A 142 13.06 -12.46 7.09
C LEU A 142 12.82 -13.99 7.11
N GLU A 143 12.36 -14.53 8.25
CA GLU A 143 12.02 -15.94 8.37
C GLU A 143 10.92 -16.33 7.37
N HIS A 144 9.92 -15.47 7.16
CA HIS A 144 8.83 -15.72 6.21
C HIS A 144 9.33 -15.79 4.76
N ILE A 145 10.19 -14.87 4.34
CA ILE A 145 10.80 -14.88 3.00
C ILE A 145 11.69 -16.10 2.81
N ASN A 146 12.52 -16.45 3.80
CA ASN A 146 13.37 -17.63 3.75
C ASN A 146 12.57 -18.94 3.65
N ASN A 147 11.34 -18.94 4.18
CA ASN A 147 10.39 -20.05 4.06
C ASN A 147 9.47 -19.90 2.83
N LYS A 148 9.92 -19.21 1.78
CA LYS A 148 9.21 -19.05 0.51
C LYS A 148 7.87 -18.32 0.63
N GLY A 149 7.70 -17.51 1.67
CA GLY A 149 6.49 -16.69 1.87
C GLY A 149 6.47 -15.44 1.01
N THR A 150 5.31 -14.81 0.95
CA THR A 150 5.09 -13.55 0.20
C THR A 150 4.92 -12.38 1.14
N ILE A 151 5.61 -11.26 0.87
CA ILE A 151 5.45 -9.99 1.59
C ILE A 151 5.01 -8.92 0.57
N ALA A 152 3.99 -8.13 0.90
CA ALA A 152 3.63 -6.94 0.14
C ALA A 152 3.72 -5.68 0.98
N MET A 153 4.33 -4.62 0.46
CA MET A 153 4.49 -3.35 1.15
C MET A 153 4.45 -2.16 0.18
N ALA A 154 3.70 -1.12 0.55
CA ALA A 154 3.82 0.19 -0.09
C ALA A 154 4.97 0.98 0.56
N VAL A 155 5.91 1.48 -0.26
CA VAL A 155 7.19 2.05 0.21
C VAL A 155 7.29 3.56 0.02
N ASP A 156 6.27 4.20 -0.53
CA ASP A 156 6.24 5.60 -0.95
C ASP A 156 5.93 6.60 0.18
N GLN A 157 5.63 6.14 1.39
CA GLN A 157 5.38 7.02 2.52
C GLN A 157 6.65 7.29 3.33
N VAL A 158 6.79 8.54 3.79
CA VAL A 158 7.89 8.93 4.70
C VAL A 158 7.80 8.16 6.01
N PRO A 159 8.85 7.41 6.40
CA PRO A 159 8.85 6.64 7.63
C PRO A 159 8.84 7.55 8.86
N LYS A 160 8.06 7.16 9.88
CA LYS A 160 7.94 7.91 11.15
C LYS A 160 9.08 7.65 12.13
N ASN A 161 9.84 6.61 11.92
CA ASN A 161 10.91 6.16 12.80
C ASN A 161 12.32 6.55 12.29
N LYS A 162 13.35 6.22 13.07
CA LYS A 162 14.75 6.53 12.73
C LYS A 162 15.30 5.69 11.57
N ASN A 163 14.65 4.60 11.17
CA ASN A 163 15.06 3.75 10.05
C ASN A 163 14.64 4.38 8.71
N ARG A 164 15.23 5.52 8.40
CA ARG A 164 14.99 6.28 7.19
C ARG A 164 16.32 6.58 6.51
N HIS A 165 16.36 6.36 5.22
CA HIS A 165 17.45 6.78 4.36
C HIS A 165 16.98 7.93 3.48
N THR A 166 17.93 8.69 2.95
CA THR A 166 17.64 9.74 1.98
C THR A 166 17.79 9.16 0.58
N ALA A 167 16.77 9.32 -0.25
CA ALA A 167 16.79 8.98 -1.66
C ALA A 167 16.30 10.17 -2.50
N ASN A 168 16.70 10.22 -3.76
CA ASN A 168 16.22 11.24 -4.68
C ASN A 168 14.85 10.83 -5.23
N PHE A 169 13.86 11.72 -5.09
CA PHE A 169 12.51 11.52 -5.59
C PHE A 169 12.04 12.80 -6.31
N PHE A 170 11.80 12.72 -7.61
CA PHE A 170 11.51 13.87 -8.47
C PHE A 170 12.52 15.03 -8.32
N GLY A 171 13.81 14.71 -8.25
CA GLY A 171 14.87 15.71 -8.10
C GLY A 171 15.00 16.33 -6.71
N ASN A 172 14.28 15.82 -5.69
CA ASN A 172 14.34 16.28 -4.32
C ASN A 172 14.82 15.16 -3.38
N ALA A 173 15.64 15.52 -2.38
CA ALA A 173 16.04 14.57 -1.36
C ALA A 173 14.88 14.26 -0.42
N CYS A 174 14.43 13.02 -0.38
CA CYS A 174 13.30 12.57 0.43
C CYS A 174 13.68 11.43 1.37
N TYR A 175 13.12 11.43 2.56
CA TYR A 175 13.26 10.28 3.46
C TYR A 175 12.46 9.09 2.92
N THR A 176 13.13 7.95 2.81
CA THR A 176 12.60 6.71 2.24
C THR A 176 12.71 5.58 3.26
N ASN A 177 11.75 4.68 3.24
CA ASN A 177 11.75 3.50 4.09
C ASN A 177 12.74 2.46 3.57
N SER A 178 13.64 1.99 4.44
CA SER A 178 14.67 1.00 4.12
C SER A 178 14.29 -0.44 4.55
N LEU A 179 13.09 -0.66 5.09
CA LEU A 179 12.73 -1.99 5.60
C LEU A 179 12.84 -3.07 4.52
N ILE A 180 12.30 -2.81 3.35
CA ILE A 180 12.31 -3.78 2.24
C ILE A 180 13.72 -4.03 1.73
N SER A 181 14.54 -2.99 1.52
CA SER A 181 15.93 -3.16 1.09
C SER A 181 16.84 -3.87 2.12
N ASN A 182 16.41 -3.94 3.38
CA ASN A 182 17.10 -4.69 4.42
C ASN A 182 16.61 -6.14 4.54
N ILE A 183 15.52 -6.50 3.88
CA ILE A 183 14.94 -7.85 3.87
C ILE A 183 15.26 -8.58 2.56
N ALA A 184 15.36 -7.84 1.45
CA ALA A 184 15.74 -8.37 0.15
C ALA A 184 17.22 -8.73 0.08
#